data_18605ce6b174154490589f1ae0c5b166
#
_entry.id   18605ce6b174154490589f1ae0c5b166
#
_cell.length_a   1.000
_cell.length_b   1.000
_cell.length_c   1.000
_cell.angle_alpha   90.00
_cell.angle_beta   90.00
_cell.angle_gamma   90.00
#
_symmetry.space_group_name_H-M   'P 1'
#
loop_
_entity.id
_entity.type
_entity.pdbx_description
1 polymer ?
#
loop_
_entity_poly.entity_id
_entity_poly.type
_entity_poly.pdbx_seq_one_letter_code
_entity_poly.pdbx_strand_id
1 'polypeptide(L)'
;AKRINSGESEFSTLAKIYSQDGSARNGGELGYSGRNQWVPEFANVAFSLNDPKKVSKIVRTEFGFHIIQLIDKRGDRINVRHILLKPEIEESEYERALGRLDSIADDIRSDKFTFDEAAPLLSDDKDTRNNNGIMAYTDMETGLVTSRFQMSQLPADVAKVVEHLKVGEVSKAFRMTNSSGAEVCAIVRLKNRTDAHRASMTEDFQTLKDIVYDKRCEAVVDDWIREKQKNTYIRINDNWKHCDFKYPGWV
;
A
#
# COMPACT_ATOMS: atom_id res chain seq x y z
N ALA A 1 30.09 -3.54 -2.54
CA ALA A 1 30.31 -4.93 -2.96
C ALA A 1 31.80 -5.32 -2.89
N LYS A 2 32.75 -4.59 -3.55
CA LYS A 2 34.17 -4.98 -3.59
C LYS A 2 34.78 -5.14 -2.20
N ARG A 3 34.60 -4.19 -1.29
CA ARG A 3 35.14 -4.21 0.09
C ARG A 3 34.60 -5.38 0.94
N ILE A 4 33.37 -5.82 0.67
CA ILE A 4 32.78 -6.98 1.35
C ILE A 4 33.38 -8.27 0.80
N ASN A 5 33.43 -8.40 -0.53
CA ASN A 5 33.96 -9.61 -1.17
C ASN A 5 35.48 -9.82 -0.92
N SER A 6 36.22 -8.74 -0.67
CA SER A 6 37.67 -8.80 -0.29
C SER A 6 37.86 -9.08 1.20
N GLY A 7 36.81 -9.07 2.02
CA GLY A 7 36.93 -9.23 3.48
C GLY A 7 37.44 -7.98 4.21
N GLU A 8 37.62 -6.85 3.51
CA GLU A 8 38.06 -5.58 4.09
C GLU A 8 37.06 -4.97 5.07
N SER A 9 35.76 -5.21 4.85
CA SER A 9 34.69 -4.68 5.69
C SER A 9 33.56 -5.68 5.81
N GLU A 10 32.99 -5.76 7.00
CA GLU A 10 31.80 -6.57 7.22
C GLU A 10 30.55 -5.92 6.63
N PHE A 11 29.65 -6.75 6.10
CA PHE A 11 28.39 -6.30 5.50
C PHE A 11 27.55 -5.50 6.48
N SER A 12 27.37 -6.02 7.70
CA SER A 12 26.58 -5.39 8.76
C SER A 12 27.05 -3.98 9.11
N THR A 13 28.36 -3.78 9.15
CA THR A 13 28.97 -2.46 9.40
C THR A 13 28.65 -1.49 8.27
N LEU A 14 28.83 -1.92 7.02
CA LEU A 14 28.51 -1.08 5.86
C LEU A 14 27.01 -0.80 5.73
N ALA A 15 26.16 -1.76 6.11
CA ALA A 15 24.71 -1.55 6.13
C ALA A 15 24.33 -0.46 7.14
N LYS A 16 24.89 -0.50 8.36
CA LYS A 16 24.63 0.54 9.38
C LYS A 16 25.06 1.94 8.96
N ILE A 17 26.13 2.05 8.16
CA ILE A 17 26.69 3.34 7.75
C ILE A 17 25.99 3.88 6.51
N TYR A 18 25.72 3.03 5.53
CA TYR A 18 25.32 3.48 4.19
C TYR A 18 23.90 3.13 3.79
N SER A 19 23.25 2.14 4.43
CA SER A 19 21.91 1.75 4.02
C SER A 19 20.87 2.78 4.41
N GLN A 20 20.00 3.13 3.47
CA GLN A 20 18.89 4.04 3.64
C GLN A 20 17.57 3.28 3.93
N ASP A 21 17.68 2.00 4.31
CA ASP A 21 16.56 1.16 4.70
C ASP A 21 16.39 1.11 6.22
N GLY A 22 15.17 0.88 6.70
CA GLY A 22 14.88 0.74 8.13
C GLY A 22 15.65 -0.39 8.82
N SER A 23 16.02 -1.45 8.09
CA SER A 23 16.83 -2.57 8.57
C SER A 23 18.31 -2.19 8.81
N ALA A 24 18.76 -1.01 8.39
CA ALA A 24 20.14 -0.55 8.57
C ALA A 24 20.61 -0.69 10.03
N ARG A 25 19.75 -0.35 10.99
CA ARG A 25 20.05 -0.45 12.44
C ARG A 25 20.42 -1.87 12.86
N ASN A 26 19.84 -2.87 12.21
CA ASN A 26 20.08 -4.31 12.43
C ASN A 26 21.12 -4.88 11.45
N GLY A 27 22.01 -4.03 10.87
CA GLY A 27 23.00 -4.47 9.90
C GLY A 27 22.44 -4.92 8.57
N GLY A 28 21.22 -4.47 8.23
CA GLY A 28 20.52 -4.78 6.99
C GLY A 28 19.75 -6.11 6.99
N GLU A 29 19.64 -6.80 8.13
CA GLU A 29 18.97 -8.10 8.23
C GLU A 29 17.45 -7.95 8.17
N LEU A 30 16.81 -8.79 7.31
CA LEU A 30 15.36 -8.78 7.06
C LEU A 30 14.61 -9.91 7.78
N GLY A 31 15.33 -10.87 8.37
CA GLY A 31 14.73 -12.08 8.93
C GLY A 31 14.27 -13.10 7.87
N TYR A 32 13.67 -14.21 8.33
CA TYR A 32 13.18 -15.26 7.44
C TYR A 32 11.90 -14.84 6.73
N SER A 33 11.97 -14.75 5.41
CA SER A 33 10.86 -14.33 4.55
C SER A 33 10.67 -15.28 3.38
N GLY A 34 9.41 -15.43 2.96
CA GLY A 34 9.06 -16.16 1.74
C GLY A 34 9.18 -15.27 0.50
N ARG A 35 9.21 -15.89 -0.68
CA ARG A 35 9.40 -15.21 -1.96
C ARG A 35 8.37 -14.08 -2.22
N ASN A 36 7.13 -14.30 -1.84
CA ASN A 36 6.02 -13.37 -2.11
C ASN A 36 5.99 -12.12 -1.20
N GLN A 37 6.91 -12.03 -0.24
CA GLN A 37 7.01 -10.89 0.66
C GLN A 37 7.88 -9.76 0.10
N TRP A 38 8.55 -10.00 -1.03
CA TRP A 38 9.46 -9.04 -1.66
C TRP A 38 9.08 -8.79 -3.11
N VAL A 39 9.49 -7.65 -3.62
CA VAL A 39 9.34 -7.34 -5.06
C VAL A 39 10.11 -8.37 -5.91
N PRO A 40 9.58 -8.73 -7.09
CA PRO A 40 10.11 -9.82 -7.90
C PRO A 40 11.61 -9.72 -8.20
N GLU A 41 12.10 -8.52 -8.48
CA GLU A 41 13.50 -8.26 -8.81
C GLU A 41 14.43 -8.60 -7.64
N PHE A 42 14.03 -8.21 -6.42
CA PHE A 42 14.76 -8.52 -5.20
C PHE A 42 14.66 -10.01 -4.87
N ALA A 43 13.46 -10.57 -4.89
CA ALA A 43 13.20 -11.97 -4.57
C ALA A 43 13.98 -12.92 -5.50
N ASN A 44 13.99 -12.65 -6.81
CA ASN A 44 14.69 -13.49 -7.80
C ASN A 44 16.18 -13.59 -7.49
N VAL A 45 16.81 -12.48 -7.17
CA VAL A 45 18.23 -12.47 -6.82
C VAL A 45 18.47 -13.08 -5.44
N ALA A 46 17.69 -12.70 -4.43
CA ALA A 46 17.85 -13.19 -3.07
C ALA A 46 17.77 -14.72 -3.01
N PHE A 47 16.76 -15.32 -3.65
CA PHE A 47 16.59 -16.79 -3.69
C PHE A 47 17.61 -17.52 -4.56
N SER A 48 18.28 -16.84 -5.50
CA SER A 48 19.37 -17.42 -6.29
C SER A 48 20.71 -17.49 -5.55
N LEU A 49 20.86 -16.75 -4.44
CA LEU A 49 22.08 -16.76 -3.65
C LEU A 49 22.26 -18.12 -2.95
N ASN A 50 23.48 -18.68 -3.05
CA ASN A 50 23.83 -19.95 -2.43
C ASN A 50 25.07 -19.87 -1.52
N ASP A 51 25.82 -18.77 -1.58
CA ASP A 51 27.06 -18.56 -0.84
C ASP A 51 26.91 -17.40 0.14
N PRO A 52 26.88 -17.64 1.46
CA PRO A 52 26.76 -16.57 2.47
C PRO A 52 27.96 -15.61 2.50
N LYS A 53 29.11 -16.02 1.94
CA LYS A 53 30.32 -15.18 1.91
C LYS A 53 30.31 -14.15 0.78
N LYS A 54 29.47 -14.35 -0.24
CA LYS A 54 29.41 -13.47 -1.41
C LYS A 54 28.18 -12.57 -1.36
N VAL A 55 28.32 -11.40 -1.93
CA VAL A 55 27.20 -10.47 -2.12
C VAL A 55 26.69 -10.54 -3.57
N SER A 56 25.43 -10.19 -3.76
CA SER A 56 24.81 -10.09 -5.08
C SER A 56 25.51 -9.03 -5.94
N LYS A 57 25.24 -9.05 -7.24
CA LYS A 57 25.35 -7.87 -8.09
C LYS A 57 24.34 -6.82 -7.60
N ILE A 58 24.48 -5.59 -8.10
CA ILE A 58 23.53 -4.52 -7.83
C ILE A 58 22.17 -4.93 -8.40
N VAL A 59 21.14 -4.89 -7.57
CA VAL A 59 19.74 -5.17 -7.92
C VAL A 59 19.01 -3.83 -7.94
N ARG A 60 18.35 -3.49 -9.04
CA ARG A 60 17.51 -2.31 -9.15
C ARG A 60 16.06 -2.71 -8.90
N THR A 61 15.41 -1.99 -8.01
CA THR A 61 13.97 -2.10 -7.72
C THR A 61 13.34 -0.71 -7.72
N GLU A 62 12.06 -0.61 -7.53
CA GLU A 62 11.37 0.67 -7.33
C GLU A 62 11.84 1.43 -6.07
N PHE A 63 12.39 0.73 -5.08
CA PHE A 63 12.93 1.34 -3.85
C PHE A 63 14.35 1.89 -4.01
N GLY A 64 15.07 1.54 -5.07
CA GLY A 64 16.44 1.96 -5.33
C GLY A 64 17.37 0.81 -5.71
N PHE A 65 18.64 0.96 -5.34
CA PHE A 65 19.70 0.00 -5.64
C PHE A 65 20.05 -0.83 -4.41
N HIS A 66 19.99 -2.15 -4.55
CA HIS A 66 20.25 -3.09 -3.47
C HIS A 66 21.52 -3.90 -3.73
N ILE A 67 22.23 -4.19 -2.65
CA ILE A 67 23.22 -5.26 -2.58
C ILE A 67 22.72 -6.23 -1.51
N ILE A 68 22.65 -7.52 -1.85
CA ILE A 68 22.04 -8.56 -1.01
C ILE A 68 23.09 -9.58 -0.63
N GLN A 69 23.08 -10.04 0.62
CA GLN A 69 23.87 -11.16 1.09
C GLN A 69 22.99 -12.18 1.79
N LEU A 70 23.21 -13.45 1.46
CA LEU A 70 22.53 -14.56 2.13
C LEU A 70 23.08 -14.72 3.55
N ILE A 71 22.19 -14.97 4.52
CA ILE A 71 22.54 -15.40 5.87
C ILE A 71 22.27 -16.89 6.01
N ASP A 72 21.01 -17.32 5.75
CA ASP A 72 20.60 -18.71 5.89
C ASP A 72 19.39 -19.04 5.01
N LYS A 73 19.22 -20.34 4.69
CA LYS A 73 18.05 -20.86 3.95
C LYS A 73 17.39 -21.98 4.74
N ARG A 74 16.05 -21.94 4.86
CA ARG A 74 15.24 -22.98 5.52
C ARG A 74 14.01 -23.28 4.69
N GLY A 75 14.07 -24.35 3.90
CA GLY A 75 12.99 -24.74 3.01
C GLY A 75 12.66 -23.64 2.00
N ASP A 76 11.43 -23.14 2.05
CA ASP A 76 10.89 -22.08 1.20
C ASP A 76 11.14 -20.67 1.71
N ARG A 77 11.82 -20.52 2.87
CA ARG A 77 12.15 -19.24 3.48
C ARG A 77 13.65 -19.00 3.48
N ILE A 78 14.03 -17.75 3.30
CA ILE A 78 15.43 -17.32 3.39
C ILE A 78 15.58 -16.13 4.33
N ASN A 79 16.73 -16.09 5.02
CA ASN A 79 17.17 -14.91 5.75
C ASN A 79 18.30 -14.25 4.98
N VAL A 80 18.13 -12.98 4.66
CA VAL A 80 19.11 -12.17 3.94
C VAL A 80 19.34 -10.86 4.67
N ARG A 81 20.44 -10.22 4.37
CA ARG A 81 20.69 -8.83 4.69
C ARG A 81 20.95 -8.04 3.43
N HIS A 82 20.55 -6.76 3.43
CA HIS A 82 20.73 -5.91 2.28
C HIS A 82 21.24 -4.51 2.65
N ILE A 83 21.80 -3.84 1.67
CA ILE A 83 22.12 -2.42 1.70
C ILE A 83 21.30 -1.78 0.59
N LEU A 84 20.44 -0.84 0.95
CA LEU A 84 19.65 -0.04 0.03
C LEU A 84 20.30 1.34 -0.11
N LEU A 85 20.50 1.77 -1.35
CA LEU A 85 20.86 3.14 -1.70
C LEU A 85 19.79 3.70 -2.62
N LYS A 86 19.19 4.80 -2.22
CA LYS A 86 18.22 5.54 -3.05
C LYS A 86 19.01 6.56 -3.89
N PRO A 87 18.73 6.70 -5.19
CA PRO A 87 19.30 7.78 -5.97
C PRO A 87 18.79 9.13 -5.42
N GLU A 88 19.70 10.06 -5.23
CA GLU A 88 19.33 11.46 -5.00
C GLU A 88 18.88 12.05 -6.34
N ILE A 89 17.68 12.61 -6.38
CA ILE A 89 17.13 13.29 -7.54
C ILE A 89 17.43 14.77 -7.37
N GLU A 90 18.08 15.37 -8.37
CA GLU A 90 18.38 16.80 -8.35
C GLU A 90 17.10 17.63 -8.48
N GLU A 91 17.06 18.80 -7.86
CA GLU A 91 15.94 19.73 -7.90
C GLU A 91 15.53 20.07 -9.33
N SER A 92 16.50 20.22 -10.21
CA SER A 92 16.30 20.49 -11.65
C SER A 92 15.48 19.41 -12.36
N GLU A 93 15.56 18.15 -11.92
CA GLU A 93 14.76 17.04 -12.48
C GLU A 93 13.30 17.12 -12.02
N TYR A 94 13.08 17.51 -10.75
CA TYR A 94 11.72 17.76 -10.27
C TYR A 94 11.06 18.94 -11.00
N GLU A 95 11.79 20.05 -11.20
CA GLU A 95 11.29 21.21 -11.96
C GLU A 95 10.93 20.82 -13.40
N ARG A 96 11.77 20.02 -14.05
CA ARG A 96 11.51 19.50 -15.40
C ARG A 96 10.26 18.61 -15.43
N ALA A 97 10.12 17.72 -14.45
CA ALA A 97 8.95 16.84 -14.34
C ALA A 97 7.66 17.62 -14.08
N LEU A 98 7.70 18.62 -13.18
CA LEU A 98 6.56 19.51 -12.92
C LEU A 98 6.16 20.28 -14.18
N GLY A 99 7.11 20.88 -14.90
CA GLY A 99 6.84 21.60 -16.14
C GLY A 99 6.23 20.71 -17.24
N ARG A 100 6.69 19.45 -17.34
CA ARG A 100 6.10 18.46 -18.26
C ARG A 100 4.66 18.13 -17.87
N LEU A 101 4.39 17.91 -16.58
CA LEU A 101 3.05 17.60 -16.08
C LEU A 101 2.10 18.80 -16.21
N ASP A 102 2.57 20.03 -16.00
CA ASP A 102 1.78 21.22 -16.23
C ASP A 102 1.39 21.36 -17.72
N SER A 103 2.31 21.05 -18.64
CA SER A 103 2.00 21.04 -20.07
C SER A 103 0.92 19.98 -20.41
N ILE A 104 0.98 18.80 -19.81
CA ILE A 104 -0.05 17.76 -19.95
C ILE A 104 -1.37 18.23 -19.37
N ALA A 105 -1.35 18.86 -18.20
CA ALA A 105 -2.56 19.42 -17.57
C ALA A 105 -3.21 20.49 -18.45
N ASP A 106 -2.42 21.35 -19.10
CA ASP A 106 -2.91 22.38 -20.02
C ASP A 106 -3.50 21.79 -21.31
N ASP A 107 -2.90 20.72 -21.82
CA ASP A 107 -3.44 19.98 -22.96
C ASP A 107 -4.78 19.31 -22.62
N ILE A 108 -4.93 18.77 -21.41
CA ILE A 108 -6.21 18.22 -20.93
C ILE A 108 -7.24 19.34 -20.75
N ARG A 109 -6.87 20.49 -20.16
CA ARG A 109 -7.77 21.65 -19.98
C ARG A 109 -8.23 22.25 -21.31
N SER A 110 -7.42 22.13 -22.35
CA SER A 110 -7.74 22.57 -23.72
C SER A 110 -8.41 21.51 -24.58
N ASP A 111 -8.88 20.41 -23.98
CA ASP A 111 -9.60 19.30 -24.61
C ASP A 111 -8.86 18.65 -25.79
N LYS A 112 -7.52 18.67 -25.79
CA LYS A 112 -6.73 17.92 -26.80
C LYS A 112 -6.83 16.42 -26.60
N PHE A 113 -6.92 15.98 -25.35
CA PHE A 113 -7.20 14.61 -24.91
C PHE A 113 -7.75 14.64 -23.47
N THR A 114 -8.40 13.57 -23.09
CA THR A 114 -8.98 13.44 -21.74
C THR A 114 -7.95 12.96 -20.72
N PHE A 115 -8.21 13.21 -19.43
CA PHE A 115 -7.38 12.68 -18.34
C PHE A 115 -7.33 11.14 -18.37
N ASP A 116 -8.47 10.51 -18.68
CA ASP A 116 -8.65 9.06 -18.72
C ASP A 116 -7.85 8.42 -19.87
N GLU A 117 -7.60 9.15 -20.97
CA GLU A 117 -6.74 8.75 -22.09
C GLU A 117 -5.25 9.01 -21.78
N ALA A 118 -4.95 10.09 -21.08
CA ALA A 118 -3.58 10.45 -20.73
C ALA A 118 -2.95 9.48 -19.73
N ALA A 119 -3.70 9.07 -18.69
CA ALA A 119 -3.17 8.28 -17.59
C ALA A 119 -2.54 6.94 -18.05
N PRO A 120 -3.19 6.10 -18.88
CA PRO A 120 -2.58 4.85 -19.35
C PRO A 120 -1.31 5.03 -20.19
N LEU A 121 -1.21 6.15 -20.91
CA LEU A 121 -0.15 6.40 -21.88
C LEU A 121 1.05 7.14 -21.28
N LEU A 122 0.80 8.07 -20.35
CA LEU A 122 1.79 9.03 -19.89
C LEU A 122 2.18 8.86 -18.42
N SER A 123 1.37 8.14 -17.61
CA SER A 123 1.67 7.93 -16.20
C SER A 123 2.66 6.79 -15.98
N ASP A 124 3.62 7.02 -15.11
CA ASP A 124 4.54 5.99 -14.61
C ASP A 124 3.99 5.27 -13.36
N ASP A 125 2.88 5.76 -12.78
CA ASP A 125 2.27 5.15 -11.61
C ASP A 125 1.60 3.81 -11.93
N LYS A 126 2.13 2.74 -11.37
CA LYS A 126 1.66 1.38 -11.63
C LYS A 126 0.28 1.09 -11.04
N ASP A 127 -0.06 1.78 -9.94
CA ASP A 127 -1.28 1.52 -9.19
C ASP A 127 -2.51 2.07 -9.91
N THR A 128 -2.37 3.23 -10.55
CA THR A 128 -3.50 3.93 -11.18
C THR A 128 -3.47 3.93 -12.71
N ARG A 129 -2.28 3.77 -13.34
CA ARG A 129 -2.13 3.80 -14.80
C ARG A 129 -3.09 2.88 -15.54
N ASN A 130 -3.22 1.63 -15.08
CA ASN A 130 -4.07 0.62 -15.73
C ASN A 130 -5.56 0.78 -15.39
N ASN A 131 -5.89 1.71 -14.50
CA ASN A 131 -7.25 2.06 -14.08
C ASN A 131 -7.62 3.49 -14.50
N ASN A 132 -7.12 3.95 -15.65
CA ASN A 132 -7.38 5.29 -16.22
C ASN A 132 -7.08 6.43 -15.24
N GLY A 133 -6.08 6.26 -14.37
CA GLY A 133 -5.70 7.22 -13.35
C GLY A 133 -6.61 7.26 -12.11
N ILE A 134 -7.58 6.36 -11.99
CA ILE A 134 -8.49 6.34 -10.84
C ILE A 134 -7.77 5.79 -9.61
N MET A 135 -7.67 6.61 -8.58
CA MET A 135 -7.23 6.17 -7.25
C MET A 135 -8.31 5.30 -6.61
N ALA A 136 -7.88 4.20 -6.01
CA ALA A 136 -8.75 3.29 -5.27
C ALA A 136 -8.03 2.74 -4.03
N TYR A 137 -8.80 2.36 -3.02
CA TYR A 137 -8.29 1.66 -1.85
C TYR A 137 -9.24 0.52 -1.45
N THR A 138 -8.72 -0.44 -0.70
CA THR A 138 -9.55 -1.48 -0.11
C THR A 138 -10.04 -0.99 1.24
N ASP A 139 -11.34 -0.85 1.37
CA ASP A 139 -11.98 -0.51 2.65
C ASP A 139 -11.76 -1.67 3.63
N MET A 140 -11.20 -1.36 4.80
CA MET A 140 -10.82 -2.37 5.79
C MET A 140 -12.01 -3.00 6.52
N GLU A 141 -13.14 -2.32 6.54
CA GLU A 141 -14.36 -2.81 7.21
C GLU A 141 -15.16 -3.73 6.29
N THR A 142 -15.28 -3.34 5.02
CA THR A 142 -16.09 -4.07 4.04
C THR A 142 -15.28 -5.04 3.17
N GLY A 143 -13.96 -4.87 3.10
CA GLY A 143 -13.08 -5.60 2.19
C GLY A 143 -13.27 -5.24 0.70
N LEU A 144 -14.08 -4.24 0.39
CA LEU A 144 -14.39 -3.83 -0.98
C LEU A 144 -13.41 -2.78 -1.47
N VAL A 145 -13.08 -2.85 -2.77
CA VAL A 145 -12.30 -1.81 -3.44
C VAL A 145 -13.22 -0.64 -3.79
N THR A 146 -12.87 0.55 -3.32
CA THR A 146 -13.64 1.77 -3.58
C THR A 146 -12.73 2.90 -4.07
N SER A 147 -13.27 3.77 -4.91
CA SER A 147 -12.63 5.01 -5.35
C SER A 147 -13.19 6.26 -4.66
N ARG A 148 -14.05 6.08 -3.66
CA ARG A 148 -14.63 7.16 -2.86
C ARG A 148 -13.82 7.30 -1.59
N PHE A 149 -13.10 8.40 -1.45
CA PHE A 149 -12.25 8.70 -0.30
C PHE A 149 -12.92 9.74 0.60
N GLN A 150 -12.81 9.56 1.89
CA GLN A 150 -12.91 10.66 2.84
C GLN A 150 -11.64 11.50 2.73
N MET A 151 -11.71 12.80 3.00
CA MET A 151 -10.53 13.69 2.94
C MET A 151 -9.37 13.21 3.84
N SER A 152 -9.69 12.60 4.97
CA SER A 152 -8.71 12.01 5.91
C SER A 152 -8.02 10.74 5.39
N GLN A 153 -8.58 10.08 4.39
CA GLN A 153 -8.03 8.85 3.79
C GLN A 153 -7.12 9.15 2.59
N LEU A 154 -7.18 10.37 2.05
CA LEU A 154 -6.29 10.80 0.97
C LEU A 154 -4.87 11.06 1.50
N PRO A 155 -3.82 10.78 0.70
CA PRO A 155 -2.48 11.29 0.99
C PRO A 155 -2.52 12.80 1.25
N ALA A 156 -1.81 13.27 2.27
CA ALA A 156 -1.91 14.65 2.74
C ALA A 156 -1.65 15.70 1.63
N ASP A 157 -0.73 15.41 0.72
CA ASP A 157 -0.40 16.32 -0.39
C ASP A 157 -1.52 16.34 -1.43
N VAL A 158 -2.15 15.20 -1.73
CA VAL A 158 -3.31 15.10 -2.61
C VAL A 158 -4.51 15.82 -1.99
N ALA A 159 -4.78 15.60 -0.68
CA ALA A 159 -5.88 16.22 0.02
C ALA A 159 -5.82 17.75 -0.05
N LYS A 160 -4.65 18.35 0.20
CA LYS A 160 -4.43 19.82 0.10
C LYS A 160 -4.77 20.37 -1.29
N VAL A 161 -4.40 19.63 -2.34
CA VAL A 161 -4.65 20.06 -3.72
C VAL A 161 -6.12 19.91 -4.06
N VAL A 162 -6.72 18.75 -3.75
CA VAL A 162 -8.12 18.44 -4.07
C VAL A 162 -9.10 19.35 -3.33
N GLU A 163 -8.77 19.83 -2.13
CA GLU A 163 -9.62 20.75 -1.36
C GLU A 163 -10.04 21.98 -2.18
N HIS A 164 -9.13 22.50 -2.99
CA HIS A 164 -9.31 23.73 -3.77
C HIS A 164 -9.84 23.50 -5.19
N LEU A 165 -9.94 22.23 -5.65
CA LEU A 165 -10.40 21.92 -7.00
C LEU A 165 -11.93 21.89 -7.10
N LYS A 166 -12.45 22.33 -8.23
CA LYS A 166 -13.84 22.08 -8.64
C LYS A 166 -13.99 20.72 -9.28
N VAL A 167 -15.20 20.18 -9.25
CA VAL A 167 -15.50 18.92 -9.94
C VAL A 167 -15.20 19.04 -11.44
N GLY A 168 -14.44 18.10 -11.97
CA GLY A 168 -13.94 18.09 -13.35
C GLY A 168 -12.61 18.81 -13.55
N GLU A 169 -12.15 19.61 -12.61
CA GLU A 169 -10.93 20.40 -12.72
C GLU A 169 -9.68 19.54 -12.54
N VAL A 170 -8.64 19.87 -13.32
CA VAL A 170 -7.30 19.28 -13.23
C VAL A 170 -6.39 20.25 -12.49
N SER A 171 -5.64 19.74 -11.51
CA SER A 171 -4.70 20.54 -10.72
C SER A 171 -3.53 21.04 -11.55
N LYS A 172 -2.74 21.95 -10.97
CA LYS A 172 -1.34 22.14 -11.36
C LYS A 172 -0.52 20.94 -10.91
N ALA A 173 0.67 20.79 -11.50
CA ALA A 173 1.61 19.79 -11.06
C ALA A 173 2.11 20.09 -9.64
N PHE A 174 2.25 19.04 -8.82
CA PHE A 174 2.72 19.16 -7.44
C PHE A 174 3.58 17.93 -7.06
N ARG A 175 4.35 18.05 -6.00
CA ARG A 175 5.10 16.96 -5.42
C ARG A 175 4.30 16.25 -4.37
N MET A 176 4.45 14.93 -4.33
CA MET A 176 3.83 14.08 -3.30
C MET A 176 4.71 12.88 -3.00
N THR A 177 4.45 12.23 -1.87
CA THR A 177 5.06 10.94 -1.55
C THR A 177 4.11 9.84 -1.99
N ASN A 178 4.61 8.90 -2.81
CA ASN A 178 3.81 7.75 -3.27
C ASN A 178 3.72 6.64 -2.21
N SER A 179 2.99 5.55 -2.53
CA SER A 179 2.80 4.38 -1.66
C SER A 179 4.11 3.67 -1.27
N SER A 180 5.16 3.77 -2.08
CA SER A 180 6.50 3.21 -1.81
C SER A 180 7.42 4.16 -1.02
N GLY A 181 6.93 5.33 -0.62
CA GLY A 181 7.71 6.34 0.12
C GLY A 181 8.70 7.12 -0.74
N ALA A 182 8.55 7.09 -2.06
CA ALA A 182 9.34 7.89 -2.98
C ALA A 182 8.64 9.23 -3.26
N GLU A 183 9.43 10.31 -3.37
CA GLU A 183 8.94 11.60 -3.82
C GLU A 183 8.72 11.57 -5.33
N VAL A 184 7.53 11.94 -5.76
CA VAL A 184 7.09 11.93 -7.16
C VAL A 184 6.35 13.23 -7.49
N CYS A 185 6.25 13.53 -8.80
CA CYS A 185 5.42 14.62 -9.30
C CYS A 185 4.09 14.07 -9.82
N ALA A 186 3.00 14.75 -9.54
CA ALA A 186 1.67 14.34 -9.94
C ALA A 186 0.79 15.50 -10.37
N ILE A 187 -0.23 15.21 -11.16
CA ILE A 187 -1.43 16.01 -11.39
C ILE A 187 -2.64 15.18 -10.99
N VAL A 188 -3.67 15.80 -10.45
CA VAL A 188 -4.91 15.13 -10.07
C VAL A 188 -6.11 15.83 -10.69
N ARG A 189 -7.16 15.04 -10.99
CA ARG A 189 -8.45 15.54 -11.43
C ARG A 189 -9.51 15.16 -10.41
N LEU A 190 -10.29 16.12 -9.96
CA LEU A 190 -11.43 15.85 -9.10
C LEU A 190 -12.59 15.34 -9.94
N LYS A 191 -12.88 14.04 -9.88
CA LYS A 191 -13.94 13.43 -10.68
C LYS A 191 -15.33 13.71 -10.11
N ASN A 192 -15.45 13.63 -8.78
CA ASN A 192 -16.71 13.89 -8.08
C ASN A 192 -16.43 14.39 -6.66
N ARG A 193 -17.37 15.14 -6.10
CA ARG A 193 -17.37 15.57 -4.69
C ARG A 193 -18.77 15.37 -4.13
N THR A 194 -18.85 14.70 -3.01
CA THR A 194 -20.09 14.55 -2.25
C THR A 194 -19.92 15.34 -0.96
N ASP A 195 -20.73 16.36 -0.76
CA ASP A 195 -20.74 17.12 0.48
C ASP A 195 -21.40 16.30 1.60
N ALA A 196 -21.06 16.64 2.85
CA ALA A 196 -21.70 16.01 3.98
C ALA A 196 -23.22 16.20 3.93
N HIS A 197 -23.94 15.12 3.85
CA HIS A 197 -25.41 15.13 3.76
C HIS A 197 -26.02 14.07 4.68
N ARG A 198 -27.30 14.19 4.96
CA ARG A 198 -28.06 13.16 5.67
C ARG A 198 -28.34 12.03 4.70
N ALA A 199 -28.06 10.80 5.12
CA ALA A 199 -28.23 9.62 4.27
C ALA A 199 -29.64 9.58 3.65
N SER A 200 -29.71 9.39 2.35
CA SER A 200 -30.93 9.36 1.56
C SER A 200 -31.04 8.06 0.74
N MET A 201 -32.26 7.63 0.46
CA MET A 201 -32.50 6.46 -0.39
C MET A 201 -32.08 6.67 -1.85
N THR A 202 -31.91 7.90 -2.29
CA THR A 202 -31.56 8.25 -3.66
C THR A 202 -30.04 8.19 -3.89
N GLU A 203 -29.27 8.67 -2.93
CA GLU A 203 -27.81 8.83 -3.06
C GLU A 203 -27.03 7.71 -2.38
N ASP A 204 -27.57 7.16 -1.27
CA ASP A 204 -26.89 6.18 -0.42
C ASP A 204 -27.55 4.80 -0.43
N PHE A 205 -28.40 4.51 -1.43
CA PHE A 205 -29.18 3.28 -1.47
C PHE A 205 -28.33 2.01 -1.24
N GLN A 206 -27.18 1.91 -1.89
CA GLN A 206 -26.32 0.73 -1.75
C GLN A 206 -25.79 0.61 -0.33
N THR A 207 -25.27 1.69 0.23
CA THR A 207 -24.75 1.72 1.62
C THR A 207 -25.84 1.37 2.63
N LEU A 208 -27.03 1.95 2.48
CA LEU A 208 -28.16 1.67 3.35
C LEU A 208 -28.64 0.21 3.21
N LYS A 209 -28.65 -0.31 1.99
CA LYS A 209 -28.97 -1.71 1.71
C LYS A 209 -27.98 -2.65 2.40
N ASP A 210 -26.70 -2.38 2.29
CA ASP A 210 -25.64 -3.21 2.88
C ASP A 210 -25.74 -3.20 4.41
N ILE A 211 -25.95 -2.03 5.04
CA ILE A 211 -26.19 -1.91 6.49
C ILE A 211 -27.41 -2.73 6.93
N VAL A 212 -28.51 -2.68 6.18
CA VAL A 212 -29.72 -3.44 6.51
C VAL A 212 -29.51 -4.93 6.31
N TYR A 213 -28.77 -5.30 5.25
CA TYR A 213 -28.44 -6.70 4.97
C TYR A 213 -27.60 -7.29 6.10
N ASP A 214 -26.53 -6.59 6.53
CA ASP A 214 -25.65 -7.04 7.60
C ASP A 214 -26.41 -7.20 8.92
N LYS A 215 -27.24 -6.22 9.29
CA LYS A 215 -28.10 -6.33 10.48
C LYS A 215 -29.06 -7.52 10.41
N ARG A 216 -29.61 -7.84 9.23
CA ARG A 216 -30.45 -9.02 9.06
C ARG A 216 -29.66 -10.32 9.17
N CYS A 217 -28.45 -10.37 8.60
CA CYS A 217 -27.57 -11.52 8.74
C CYS A 217 -27.21 -11.76 10.20
N GLU A 218 -26.84 -10.70 10.95
CA GLU A 218 -26.57 -10.80 12.38
C GLU A 218 -27.79 -11.32 13.15
N ALA A 219 -28.98 -10.79 12.90
CA ALA A 219 -30.20 -11.23 13.55
C ALA A 219 -30.50 -12.71 13.28
N VAL A 220 -30.35 -13.16 12.02
CA VAL A 220 -30.57 -14.58 11.66
C VAL A 220 -29.54 -15.48 12.36
N VAL A 221 -28.28 -15.07 12.44
CA VAL A 221 -27.25 -15.83 13.15
C VAL A 221 -27.55 -15.87 14.66
N ASP A 222 -27.96 -14.76 15.25
CA ASP A 222 -28.30 -14.67 16.68
C ASP A 222 -29.51 -15.60 17.01
N ASP A 223 -30.52 -15.59 16.17
CA ASP A 223 -31.70 -16.46 16.35
C ASP A 223 -31.34 -17.95 16.16
N TRP A 224 -30.49 -18.26 15.17
CA TRP A 224 -29.97 -19.61 14.96
C TRP A 224 -29.16 -20.10 16.16
N ILE A 225 -28.29 -19.26 16.72
CA ILE A 225 -27.50 -19.62 17.91
C ILE A 225 -28.43 -19.88 19.11
N ARG A 226 -29.42 -19.02 19.35
CA ARG A 226 -30.41 -19.21 20.43
C ARG A 226 -31.21 -20.50 20.27
N GLU A 227 -31.58 -20.86 19.04
CA GLU A 227 -32.25 -22.12 18.77
C GLU A 227 -31.33 -23.32 19.02
N LYS A 228 -30.07 -23.25 18.57
CA LYS A 228 -29.09 -24.30 18.81
C LYS A 228 -28.77 -24.47 20.30
N GLN A 229 -28.70 -23.39 21.06
CA GLN A 229 -28.51 -23.45 22.52
C GLN A 229 -29.57 -24.30 23.21
N LYS A 230 -30.83 -24.20 22.78
CA LYS A 230 -31.95 -24.98 23.36
C LYS A 230 -31.84 -26.48 23.08
N ASN A 231 -31.23 -26.86 21.97
CA ASN A 231 -31.25 -28.22 21.45
C ASN A 231 -29.85 -28.90 21.49
N THR A 232 -28.85 -28.24 22.03
CA THR A 232 -27.47 -28.76 22.06
C THR A 232 -27.00 -28.86 23.50
N TYR A 233 -26.47 -30.04 23.88
CA TYR A 233 -25.82 -30.19 25.16
C TYR A 233 -24.49 -29.48 25.17
N ILE A 234 -24.32 -28.52 26.08
CA ILE A 234 -23.10 -27.73 26.23
C ILE A 234 -22.60 -27.85 27.67
N ARG A 235 -21.34 -28.14 27.86
CA ARG A 235 -20.68 -28.17 29.16
C ARG A 235 -19.61 -27.11 29.21
N ILE A 236 -19.80 -26.10 30.07
CA ILE A 236 -18.79 -25.08 30.34
C ILE A 236 -18.04 -25.46 31.62
N ASN A 237 -16.72 -25.37 31.57
CA ASN A 237 -15.88 -25.58 32.75
C ASN A 237 -16.19 -24.53 33.81
N ASP A 238 -16.22 -24.91 35.08
CA ASP A 238 -16.63 -24.06 36.20
C ASP A 238 -15.84 -22.75 36.28
N ASN A 239 -14.58 -22.76 35.88
CA ASN A 239 -13.72 -21.57 35.83
C ASN A 239 -14.19 -20.50 34.83
N TRP A 240 -15.03 -20.85 33.86
CA TRP A 240 -15.50 -19.96 32.80
C TRP A 240 -17.00 -19.63 32.91
N LYS A 241 -17.71 -20.19 33.88
CA LYS A 241 -19.16 -19.95 34.07
C LYS A 241 -19.52 -18.52 34.42
N HIS A 242 -18.55 -17.77 34.96
CA HIS A 242 -18.73 -16.36 35.37
C HIS A 242 -18.30 -15.37 34.28
N CYS A 243 -17.94 -15.84 33.07
CA CYS A 243 -17.62 -14.95 31.96
C CYS A 243 -18.89 -14.34 31.38
N ASP A 244 -18.74 -13.10 30.93
CA ASP A 244 -19.79 -12.38 30.22
C ASP A 244 -19.86 -12.88 28.77
N PHE A 245 -20.77 -13.81 28.49
CA PHE A 245 -20.93 -14.39 27.16
C PHE A 245 -21.83 -13.51 26.29
N LYS A 246 -21.45 -13.31 25.01
CA LYS A 246 -22.26 -12.58 24.02
C LYS A 246 -23.70 -13.13 23.95
N TYR A 247 -23.88 -14.43 24.13
CA TYR A 247 -25.19 -15.07 24.15
C TYR A 247 -25.43 -15.66 25.56
N PRO A 248 -26.33 -15.09 26.37
CA PRO A 248 -26.71 -15.65 27.67
C PRO A 248 -27.47 -16.98 27.47
N GLY A 249 -27.31 -17.90 28.42
CA GLY A 249 -28.01 -19.18 28.38
C GLY A 249 -27.16 -20.40 28.06
N TRP A 250 -25.84 -20.27 28.11
CA TRP A 250 -24.89 -21.38 28.04
C TRP A 250 -24.76 -22.18 29.34
N VAL A 251 -25.34 -21.71 30.43
CA VAL A 251 -25.24 -22.31 31.77
C VAL A 251 -26.61 -22.79 32.24
#